data_3dfb219aeb8ebc899a053e25314db15d
#
_entry.id   3dfb219aeb8ebc899a053e25314db15d
#
_cell.length_a   1.000
_cell.length_b   1.000
_cell.length_c   1.000
_cell.angle_alpha   90.00
_cell.angle_beta   90.00
_cell.angle_gamma   90.00
#
_symmetry.space_group_name_H-M   'P 1'
#
loop_
_entity.id
_entity.type
_entity.pdbx_description
1 polymer ?
#
loop_
_entity_poly.entity_id
_entity_poly.type
_entity_poly.pdbx_seq_one_letter_code
_entity_poly.pdbx_strand_id
1 'polypeptide(L)'
;MDRKQQMKQIARYAVIKNALLIAGVTFAFSTQVQAQSWTLTPQSNVGFEIKSLGVTVVRAKFNRVQSSMQFDAKAPQHASTNFVMDVNSLSLSKPSLKNMILGEDLFYASKYKTANFKSTSFKDLGGGQYNIVGNLTLRGITKPVSFSTTLKPSANNANLLDVQSSAVINRSDFGMKKAIGGVGEKVNIQLSGQWKVQ
;
A
#
# COMPACT_ATOMS: atom_id res chain seq x y z
N MET A 1 -26.02 60.18 56.75
CA MET A 1 -25.39 58.98 56.18
C MET A 1 -23.92 59.28 56.00
N ASP A 2 -23.09 58.59 56.81
CA ASP A 2 -21.69 58.97 57.10
C ASP A 2 -20.78 58.73 55.87
N ARG A 3 -19.93 59.74 55.56
CA ARG A 3 -18.97 59.70 54.47
C ARG A 3 -18.08 58.43 54.46
N LYS A 4 -17.87 57.84 55.64
CA LYS A 4 -17.15 56.57 55.77
C LYS A 4 -17.87 55.35 55.22
N GLN A 5 -19.20 55.38 55.17
CA GLN A 5 -20.00 54.31 54.60
C GLN A 5 -19.98 54.36 53.07
N GLN A 6 -19.96 55.55 52.49
CA GLN A 6 -19.88 55.70 51.04
C GLN A 6 -18.49 55.26 50.47
N MET A 7 -17.44 55.56 51.18
CA MET A 7 -16.08 55.14 50.74
C MET A 7 -15.88 53.60 50.84
N LYS A 8 -16.54 52.96 51.82
CA LYS A 8 -16.51 51.49 51.89
C LYS A 8 -17.31 50.79 50.81
N GLN A 9 -18.37 51.41 50.29
CA GLN A 9 -19.13 50.90 49.15
C GLN A 9 -18.35 51.07 47.83
N ILE A 10 -17.68 52.19 47.63
CA ILE A 10 -16.89 52.44 46.43
C ILE A 10 -15.67 51.52 46.36
N ALA A 11 -15.04 51.21 47.53
CA ALA A 11 -13.93 50.26 47.58
C ALA A 11 -14.35 48.80 47.32
N ARG A 12 -15.62 48.41 47.60
CA ARG A 12 -16.15 47.11 47.29
C ARG A 12 -16.53 46.94 45.85
N TYR A 13 -16.90 47.99 45.12
CA TYR A 13 -17.18 47.95 43.67
C TYR A 13 -15.93 47.96 42.82
N ALA A 14 -14.81 48.44 43.32
CA ALA A 14 -13.53 48.49 42.58
C ALA A 14 -12.81 47.13 42.56
N VAL A 15 -13.11 46.20 43.47
CA VAL A 15 -12.44 44.90 43.58
C VAL A 15 -13.13 43.82 42.69
N ILE A 16 -14.34 44.05 42.20
CA ILE A 16 -15.10 43.03 41.44
C ILE A 16 -14.94 43.18 39.93
N LYS A 17 -14.23 44.20 39.43
CA LYS A 17 -14.12 44.44 37.97
C LYS A 17 -12.85 43.90 37.31
N ASN A 18 -11.98 43.20 37.99
CA ASN A 18 -10.74 42.66 37.40
C ASN A 18 -10.59 41.14 37.50
N ALA A 19 -11.69 40.41 37.64
CA ALA A 19 -11.69 38.98 37.33
C ALA A 19 -11.96 38.84 35.82
N LEU A 20 -11.00 39.32 35.00
CA LEU A 20 -10.97 38.91 33.58
C LEU A 20 -10.69 37.41 33.55
N LEU A 21 -11.73 36.66 33.30
CA LEU A 21 -11.66 35.26 32.87
C LEU A 21 -10.79 35.21 31.59
N ILE A 22 -9.51 34.93 31.76
CA ILE A 22 -8.66 34.46 30.65
C ILE A 22 -9.13 33.03 30.42
N ALA A 23 -10.21 32.85 29.67
CA ALA A 23 -10.53 31.59 29.04
C ALA A 23 -9.41 31.31 28.04
N GLY A 24 -8.38 30.63 28.49
CA GLY A 24 -7.31 30.15 27.61
C GLY A 24 -7.93 29.16 26.64
N VAL A 25 -8.28 29.65 25.44
CA VAL A 25 -8.58 28.78 24.31
C VAL A 25 -7.27 28.14 23.90
N THR A 26 -6.98 26.98 24.47
CA THR A 26 -5.93 26.09 23.98
C THR A 26 -6.38 25.60 22.60
N PHE A 27 -5.96 26.29 21.53
CA PHE A 27 -5.99 25.74 20.19
C PHE A 27 -5.06 24.53 20.17
N ALA A 28 -5.64 23.36 20.37
CA ALA A 28 -4.98 22.13 20.05
C ALA A 28 -4.77 22.12 18.53
N PHE A 29 -3.59 22.54 18.05
CA PHE A 29 -3.15 22.28 16.69
C PHE A 29 -3.01 20.77 16.56
N SER A 30 -4.09 20.10 16.12
CA SER A 30 -4.00 18.76 15.60
C SER A 30 -3.15 18.86 14.32
N THR A 31 -1.87 18.56 14.43
CA THR A 31 -1.01 18.30 13.27
C THR A 31 -1.61 17.08 12.57
N GLN A 32 -2.37 17.31 11.53
CA GLN A 32 -2.78 16.23 10.65
C GLN A 32 -1.52 15.70 9.99
N VAL A 33 -1.06 14.56 10.48
CA VAL A 33 -0.03 13.76 9.80
C VAL A 33 -0.66 13.28 8.50
N GLN A 34 -0.38 13.99 7.42
CA GLN A 34 -0.88 13.63 6.11
C GLN A 34 0.03 12.54 5.55
N ALA A 35 -0.51 11.33 5.38
CA ALA A 35 0.21 10.25 4.73
C ALA A 35 0.67 10.69 3.34
N GLN A 36 1.95 10.50 3.03
CA GLN A 36 2.49 10.83 1.72
C GLN A 36 1.94 9.91 0.64
N SER A 37 1.67 10.50 -0.53
CA SER A 37 1.29 9.77 -1.73
C SER A 37 2.51 9.31 -2.50
N TRP A 38 2.52 8.05 -2.89
CA TRP A 38 3.64 7.40 -3.57
C TRP A 38 3.16 6.70 -4.83
N THR A 39 4.02 6.67 -5.84
CA THR A 39 3.85 5.86 -7.06
C THR A 39 5.11 5.07 -7.36
N LEU A 40 4.99 3.88 -7.99
CA LEU A 40 6.16 3.12 -8.41
C LEU A 40 6.92 3.85 -9.51
N THR A 41 8.26 3.81 -9.43
CA THR A 41 9.10 4.27 -10.53
C THR A 41 8.96 3.34 -11.74
N PRO A 42 9.14 3.85 -12.98
CA PRO A 42 9.07 3.02 -14.19
C PRO A 42 10.06 1.85 -14.25
N GLN A 43 11.17 1.95 -13.51
CA GLN A 43 12.20 0.92 -13.41
C GLN A 43 11.79 -0.25 -12.50
N SER A 44 10.73 -0.08 -11.71
CA SER A 44 10.24 -1.13 -10.82
C SER A 44 9.77 -2.34 -11.60
N ASN A 45 9.91 -3.50 -10.98
CA ASN A 45 9.51 -4.78 -11.53
C ASN A 45 8.32 -5.33 -10.74
N VAL A 46 7.17 -5.45 -11.40
CA VAL A 46 5.97 -6.11 -10.89
C VAL A 46 5.74 -7.35 -11.73
N GLY A 47 5.80 -8.52 -11.12
CA GLY A 47 5.72 -9.75 -11.90
C GLY A 47 5.53 -11.00 -11.07
N PHE A 48 5.83 -12.14 -11.68
CA PHE A 48 5.75 -13.42 -11.00
C PHE A 48 6.75 -14.43 -11.58
N GLU A 49 7.05 -15.43 -10.75
CA GLU A 49 7.81 -16.61 -11.15
C GLU A 49 6.98 -17.86 -10.93
N ILE A 50 7.11 -18.82 -11.86
CA ILE A 50 6.56 -20.14 -11.71
C ILE A 50 7.71 -21.14 -11.67
N LYS A 51 7.71 -21.98 -10.65
CA LYS A 51 8.70 -23.05 -10.49
C LYS A 51 8.06 -24.40 -10.76
N SER A 52 8.85 -25.31 -11.33
CA SER A 52 8.54 -26.73 -11.43
C SER A 52 9.68 -27.51 -10.80
N LEU A 53 9.40 -28.40 -9.86
CA LEU A 53 10.40 -29.18 -9.12
C LEU A 53 11.55 -28.30 -8.54
N GLY A 54 11.19 -27.11 -8.03
CA GLY A 54 12.15 -26.16 -7.46
C GLY A 54 12.89 -25.27 -8.47
N VAL A 55 12.83 -25.57 -9.77
CA VAL A 55 13.49 -24.80 -10.81
C VAL A 55 12.53 -23.76 -11.39
N THR A 56 12.98 -22.49 -11.55
CA THR A 56 12.17 -21.45 -12.21
C THR A 56 12.03 -21.78 -13.68
N VAL A 57 10.80 -22.03 -14.12
CA VAL A 57 10.48 -22.36 -15.52
C VAL A 57 9.97 -21.15 -16.30
N VAL A 58 9.35 -20.19 -15.63
CA VAL A 58 8.84 -18.95 -16.21
C VAL A 58 9.10 -17.78 -15.26
N ARG A 59 9.60 -16.67 -15.81
CA ARG A 59 9.53 -15.32 -15.21
C ARG A 59 8.66 -14.45 -16.08
N ALA A 60 7.81 -13.67 -15.45
CA ALA A 60 6.91 -12.75 -16.11
C ALA A 60 6.97 -11.37 -15.46
N LYS A 61 6.88 -10.32 -16.27
CA LYS A 61 6.80 -8.92 -15.84
C LYS A 61 5.63 -8.23 -16.51
N PHE A 62 4.85 -7.48 -15.74
CA PHE A 62 3.86 -6.55 -16.29
C PHE A 62 4.56 -5.25 -16.69
N ASN A 63 4.47 -4.86 -17.96
CA ASN A 63 5.10 -3.63 -18.45
C ASN A 63 4.20 -2.40 -18.28
N ARG A 64 2.88 -2.60 -18.10
CA ARG A 64 1.93 -1.54 -17.78
C ARG A 64 1.29 -1.82 -16.43
N VAL A 65 1.69 -1.01 -15.44
CA VAL A 65 1.22 -1.07 -14.07
C VAL A 65 0.85 0.33 -13.63
N GLN A 66 -0.36 0.49 -13.14
CA GLN A 66 -0.77 1.66 -12.37
C GLN A 66 -0.67 1.31 -10.89
N SER A 67 -0.09 2.18 -10.11
CA SER A 67 0.12 1.95 -8.68
C SER A 67 -0.05 3.23 -7.90
N SER A 68 -0.59 3.10 -6.70
CA SER A 68 -0.65 4.18 -5.72
C SER A 68 -0.44 3.61 -4.32
N MET A 69 0.19 4.36 -3.46
CA MET A 69 0.34 4.03 -2.06
C MET A 69 0.22 5.30 -1.22
N GLN A 70 -0.53 5.23 -0.13
CA GLN A 70 -0.51 6.20 0.96
C GLN A 70 0.29 5.55 2.08
N PHE A 71 1.36 6.20 2.51
CA PHE A 71 2.24 5.61 3.51
C PHE A 71 2.92 6.68 4.36
N ASP A 72 2.87 6.45 5.67
CA ASP A 72 3.68 7.13 6.67
C ASP A 72 4.31 6.06 7.58
N ALA A 73 5.62 6.04 7.68
CA ALA A 73 6.34 5.09 8.53
C ALA A 73 6.02 5.25 10.03
N LYS A 74 5.51 6.43 10.45
CA LYS A 74 5.08 6.69 11.83
C LYS A 74 3.66 6.20 12.13
N ALA A 75 2.86 5.94 11.09
CA ALA A 75 1.47 5.50 11.21
C ALA A 75 1.12 4.43 10.16
N PRO A 76 1.89 3.31 10.07
CA PRO A 76 1.74 2.30 9.02
C PRO A 76 0.38 1.60 9.03
N GLN A 77 -0.35 1.61 10.15
CA GLN A 77 -1.71 1.05 10.24
C GLN A 77 -2.72 1.81 9.37
N HIS A 78 -2.42 3.04 8.97
CA HIS A 78 -3.26 3.85 8.06
C HIS A 78 -2.80 3.77 6.61
N ALA A 79 -1.74 3.01 6.34
CA ALA A 79 -1.22 2.84 4.99
C ALA A 79 -2.19 2.06 4.09
N SER A 80 -2.16 2.39 2.81
CA SER A 80 -2.91 1.67 1.79
C SER A 80 -2.12 1.62 0.48
N THR A 81 -2.32 0.55 -0.29
CA THR A 81 -1.74 0.46 -1.64
C THR A 81 -2.73 -0.18 -2.61
N ASN A 82 -2.65 0.26 -3.85
CA ASN A 82 -3.46 -0.26 -4.94
C ASN A 82 -2.60 -0.47 -6.19
N PHE A 83 -2.87 -1.58 -6.91
CA PHE A 83 -2.23 -1.93 -8.17
C PHE A 83 -3.28 -2.33 -9.19
N VAL A 84 -3.11 -1.84 -10.41
CA VAL A 84 -3.83 -2.31 -11.60
C VAL A 84 -2.79 -2.68 -12.65
N MET A 85 -2.74 -3.95 -13.01
CA MET A 85 -1.77 -4.52 -13.96
C MET A 85 -2.50 -4.93 -15.23
N ASP A 86 -2.06 -4.43 -16.38
CA ASP A 86 -2.58 -4.86 -17.68
C ASP A 86 -2.02 -6.24 -18.04
N VAL A 87 -2.88 -7.24 -18.11
CA VAL A 87 -2.50 -8.63 -18.40
C VAL A 87 -1.85 -8.77 -19.77
N ASN A 88 -2.31 -8.01 -20.77
CA ASN A 88 -1.74 -8.05 -22.13
C ASN A 88 -0.34 -7.43 -22.21
N SER A 89 0.08 -6.69 -21.16
CA SER A 89 1.43 -6.11 -21.09
C SER A 89 2.51 -7.07 -20.61
N LEU A 90 2.16 -8.35 -20.34
CA LEU A 90 3.11 -9.36 -19.87
C LEU A 90 4.24 -9.58 -20.90
N SER A 91 5.47 -9.48 -20.40
CA SER A 91 6.67 -10.03 -21.03
C SER A 91 7.13 -11.27 -20.25
N LEU A 92 7.66 -12.26 -20.96
CA LEU A 92 8.01 -13.55 -20.40
C LEU A 92 9.45 -13.91 -20.75
N SER A 93 10.15 -14.58 -19.81
CA SER A 93 11.48 -15.15 -20.05
C SER A 93 11.49 -16.21 -21.17
N LYS A 94 10.33 -16.82 -21.43
CA LYS A 94 10.08 -17.76 -22.54
C LYS A 94 8.93 -17.24 -23.40
N PRO A 95 9.19 -16.45 -24.44
CA PRO A 95 8.15 -15.85 -25.29
C PRO A 95 7.18 -16.86 -25.92
N SER A 96 7.65 -18.09 -26.22
CA SER A 96 6.82 -19.18 -26.75
C SER A 96 5.66 -19.58 -25.85
N LEU A 97 5.72 -19.29 -24.55
CA LEU A 97 4.65 -19.60 -23.61
C LEU A 97 3.59 -18.48 -23.52
N LYS A 98 3.78 -17.36 -24.23
CA LYS A 98 2.91 -16.19 -24.09
C LYS A 98 1.45 -16.50 -24.42
N ASN A 99 1.19 -17.15 -25.54
CA ASN A 99 -0.18 -17.47 -25.96
C ASN A 99 -0.86 -18.43 -24.97
N MET A 100 -0.12 -19.40 -24.43
CA MET A 100 -0.63 -20.30 -23.41
C MET A 100 -0.97 -19.56 -22.11
N ILE A 101 -0.06 -18.68 -21.65
CA ILE A 101 -0.25 -17.93 -20.40
C ILE A 101 -1.40 -16.92 -20.50
N LEU A 102 -1.55 -16.25 -21.63
CA LEU A 102 -2.66 -15.32 -21.89
C LEU A 102 -3.97 -16.01 -22.27
N GLY A 103 -3.90 -17.31 -22.57
CA GLY A 103 -5.02 -18.13 -23.03
C GLY A 103 -6.07 -18.39 -21.94
N GLU A 104 -7.15 -19.04 -22.35
CA GLU A 104 -8.35 -19.30 -21.57
C GLU A 104 -8.07 -20.15 -20.31
N ASP A 105 -7.14 -21.08 -20.40
CA ASP A 105 -6.77 -21.97 -19.30
C ASP A 105 -6.02 -21.28 -18.17
N LEU A 106 -5.36 -20.12 -18.43
CA LEU A 106 -4.59 -19.37 -17.44
C LEU A 106 -5.18 -17.97 -17.23
N PHE A 107 -4.63 -16.90 -17.79
CA PHE A 107 -5.11 -15.53 -17.52
C PHE A 107 -6.44 -15.20 -18.19
N TYR A 108 -6.78 -15.86 -19.30
CA TYR A 108 -7.95 -15.55 -20.14
C TYR A 108 -8.01 -14.06 -20.50
N ALA A 109 -6.90 -13.55 -21.04
CA ALA A 109 -6.67 -12.13 -21.25
C ALA A 109 -7.65 -11.49 -22.28
N SER A 110 -8.31 -12.28 -23.14
CA SER A 110 -9.38 -11.79 -24.00
C SER A 110 -10.59 -11.31 -23.21
N LYS A 111 -10.90 -11.94 -22.07
CA LYS A 111 -12.02 -11.63 -21.18
C LYS A 111 -11.59 -10.74 -20.02
N TYR A 112 -10.47 -11.05 -19.37
CA TYR A 112 -9.99 -10.37 -18.16
C TYR A 112 -8.73 -9.57 -18.48
N LYS A 113 -8.90 -8.28 -18.72
CA LYS A 113 -7.83 -7.38 -19.20
C LYS A 113 -6.85 -6.99 -18.10
N THR A 114 -7.27 -7.01 -16.82
CA THR A 114 -6.49 -6.54 -15.69
C THR A 114 -6.41 -7.57 -14.57
N ALA A 115 -5.28 -7.54 -13.87
CA ALA A 115 -5.10 -8.11 -12.55
C ALA A 115 -5.05 -6.95 -11.55
N ASN A 116 -5.67 -7.09 -10.37
CA ASN A 116 -5.79 -5.99 -9.41
C ASN A 116 -5.41 -6.46 -8.02
N PHE A 117 -4.75 -5.59 -7.26
CA PHE A 117 -4.52 -5.79 -5.83
C PHE A 117 -4.88 -4.52 -5.07
N LYS A 118 -5.62 -4.67 -3.98
CA LYS A 118 -5.94 -3.59 -3.05
C LYS A 118 -5.68 -4.05 -1.63
N SER A 119 -4.79 -3.37 -0.91
CA SER A 119 -4.49 -3.69 0.48
C SER A 119 -5.70 -3.47 1.38
N THR A 120 -5.81 -4.28 2.42
CA THR A 120 -6.79 -4.17 3.51
C THR A 120 -6.13 -3.92 4.85
N SER A 121 -4.85 -4.29 5.01
CA SER A 121 -4.08 -3.97 6.21
C SER A 121 -2.59 -3.91 5.94
N PHE A 122 -1.91 -3.07 6.74
CA PHE A 122 -0.44 -3.02 6.88
C PHE A 122 -0.10 -3.31 8.32
N LYS A 123 0.62 -4.40 8.57
CA LYS A 123 1.15 -4.75 9.89
C LYS A 123 2.65 -4.50 9.88
N ASP A 124 3.11 -3.58 10.72
CA ASP A 124 4.53 -3.35 10.95
C ASP A 124 5.14 -4.51 11.75
N LEU A 125 6.26 -5.01 11.29
CA LEU A 125 7.03 -6.09 11.93
C LEU A 125 8.37 -5.58 12.47
N GLY A 126 8.62 -4.27 12.35
CA GLY A 126 9.88 -3.63 12.71
C GLY A 126 10.94 -3.68 11.61
N GLY A 127 11.95 -2.80 11.72
CA GLY A 127 13.09 -2.78 10.80
C GLY A 127 12.74 -2.48 9.33
N GLY A 128 11.60 -1.85 9.06
CA GLY A 128 11.10 -1.58 7.71
C GLY A 128 10.49 -2.82 7.05
N GLN A 129 10.11 -3.82 7.83
CA GLN A 129 9.41 -5.00 7.36
C GLN A 129 7.92 -4.90 7.69
N TYR A 130 7.09 -5.28 6.72
CA TYR A 130 5.63 -5.20 6.82
C TYR A 130 5.00 -6.47 6.30
N ASN A 131 3.92 -6.90 6.97
CA ASN A 131 2.99 -7.86 6.40
C ASN A 131 1.79 -7.10 5.83
N ILE A 132 1.65 -7.11 4.50
CA ILE A 132 0.58 -6.40 3.79
C ILE A 132 -0.45 -7.43 3.33
N VAL A 133 -1.63 -7.40 3.92
CA VAL A 133 -2.77 -8.22 3.47
C VAL A 133 -3.63 -7.40 2.54
N GLY A 134 -4.15 -8.03 1.50
CA GLY A 134 -5.05 -7.37 0.55
C GLY A 134 -5.79 -8.36 -0.34
N ASN A 135 -6.73 -7.82 -1.08
CA ASN A 135 -7.54 -8.56 -2.04
C ASN A 135 -6.85 -8.57 -3.40
N LEU A 136 -6.43 -9.73 -3.85
CA LEU A 136 -5.93 -9.96 -5.21
C LEU A 136 -7.08 -10.47 -6.08
N THR A 137 -7.30 -9.82 -7.22
CA THR A 137 -8.28 -10.23 -8.22
C THR A 137 -7.56 -10.66 -9.48
N LEU A 138 -7.72 -11.94 -9.84
CA LEU A 138 -7.25 -12.53 -11.09
C LEU A 138 -8.43 -13.22 -11.76
N ARG A 139 -8.61 -13.08 -13.07
CA ARG A 139 -9.71 -13.71 -13.81
C ARG A 139 -11.12 -13.45 -13.20
N GLY A 140 -11.34 -12.28 -12.61
CA GLY A 140 -12.59 -11.95 -11.93
C GLY A 140 -12.79 -12.64 -10.57
N ILE A 141 -11.86 -13.50 -10.11
CA ILE A 141 -11.90 -14.14 -8.81
C ILE A 141 -11.03 -13.36 -7.83
N THR A 142 -11.59 -12.98 -6.70
CA THR A 142 -10.90 -12.22 -5.65
C THR A 142 -10.61 -13.09 -4.45
N LYS A 143 -9.37 -13.10 -3.99
CA LYS A 143 -8.92 -13.81 -2.79
C LYS A 143 -8.02 -12.92 -1.93
N PRO A 144 -8.04 -13.08 -0.59
CA PRO A 144 -7.08 -12.44 0.28
C PRO A 144 -5.69 -13.06 0.05
N VAL A 145 -4.67 -12.19 -0.05
CA VAL A 145 -3.27 -12.58 -0.18
C VAL A 145 -2.44 -11.76 0.78
N SER A 146 -1.47 -12.39 1.42
CA SER A 146 -0.52 -11.77 2.33
C SER A 146 0.85 -11.65 1.67
N PHE A 147 1.39 -10.44 1.66
CA PHE A 147 2.70 -10.11 1.12
C PHE A 147 3.69 -9.83 2.24
N SER A 148 4.83 -10.52 2.24
CA SER A 148 6.01 -10.11 3.01
C SER A 148 6.70 -8.98 2.26
N THR A 149 6.81 -7.82 2.90
CA THR A 149 7.28 -6.60 2.23
C THR A 149 8.35 -5.92 3.06
N THR A 150 9.43 -5.49 2.42
CA THR A 150 10.40 -4.55 2.97
C THR A 150 10.21 -3.20 2.29
N LEU A 151 10.05 -2.13 3.09
CA LEU A 151 10.03 -0.74 2.66
C LEU A 151 11.09 0.01 3.46
N LYS A 152 12.07 0.62 2.79
CA LYS A 152 13.13 1.38 3.45
C LYS A 152 13.39 2.67 2.70
N PRO A 153 13.68 3.78 3.40
CA PRO A 153 14.18 4.98 2.73
C PRO A 153 15.38 4.62 1.86
N SER A 154 15.42 5.13 0.63
CA SER A 154 16.57 4.93 -0.24
C SER A 154 17.78 5.70 0.30
N ALA A 155 18.96 5.07 0.30
CA ALA A 155 20.18 5.64 0.88
C ALA A 155 20.57 6.99 0.26
N ASN A 156 20.23 7.20 -1.01
CA ASN A 156 20.69 8.37 -1.78
C ASN A 156 19.60 9.41 -2.06
N ASN A 157 18.34 9.15 -1.67
CA ASN A 157 17.24 10.06 -2.00
C ASN A 157 16.06 9.87 -1.03
N ALA A 158 15.81 10.86 -0.19
CA ALA A 158 14.70 10.85 0.79
C ALA A 158 13.29 10.79 0.16
N ASN A 159 13.17 11.15 -1.13
CA ASN A 159 11.91 11.07 -1.87
C ASN A 159 11.66 9.69 -2.50
N LEU A 160 12.51 8.71 -2.19
CA LEU A 160 12.38 7.33 -2.66
C LEU A 160 12.31 6.36 -1.48
N LEU A 161 11.47 5.33 -1.63
CA LEU A 161 11.45 4.15 -0.76
C LEU A 161 11.82 2.93 -1.59
N ASP A 162 12.87 2.24 -1.22
CA ASP A 162 13.21 0.94 -1.81
C ASP A 162 12.18 -0.10 -1.34
N VAL A 163 11.70 -0.90 -2.28
CA VAL A 163 10.67 -1.92 -2.02
C VAL A 163 11.11 -3.28 -2.53
N GLN A 164 10.91 -4.29 -1.68
CA GLN A 164 10.86 -5.69 -2.06
C GLN A 164 9.64 -6.32 -1.41
N SER A 165 8.82 -6.99 -2.21
CA SER A 165 7.59 -7.63 -1.73
C SER A 165 7.37 -8.95 -2.44
N SER A 166 6.91 -9.96 -1.71
CA SER A 166 6.64 -11.27 -2.27
C SER A 166 5.46 -11.95 -1.61
N ALA A 167 4.75 -12.78 -2.40
CA ALA A 167 3.70 -13.66 -1.94
C ALA A 167 3.70 -14.95 -2.77
N VAL A 168 3.14 -16.02 -2.21
CA VAL A 168 2.91 -17.27 -2.92
C VAL A 168 1.41 -17.53 -2.99
N ILE A 169 0.93 -17.82 -4.18
CA ILE A 169 -0.48 -18.21 -4.41
C ILE A 169 -0.53 -19.55 -5.16
N ASN A 170 -1.67 -20.24 -5.06
CA ASN A 170 -2.00 -21.32 -5.97
C ASN A 170 -2.85 -20.77 -7.10
N ARG A 171 -2.44 -20.97 -8.34
CA ARG A 171 -3.16 -20.43 -9.50
C ARG A 171 -4.57 -21.01 -9.67
N SER A 172 -4.80 -22.25 -9.19
CA SER A 172 -6.13 -22.86 -9.22
C SER A 172 -7.15 -22.17 -8.31
N ASP A 173 -6.70 -21.47 -7.24
CA ASP A 173 -7.58 -20.66 -6.38
C ASP A 173 -8.24 -19.51 -7.15
N PHE A 174 -7.67 -19.14 -8.30
CA PHE A 174 -8.17 -18.11 -9.22
C PHE A 174 -8.75 -18.71 -10.52
N GLY A 175 -9.16 -19.97 -10.49
CA GLY A 175 -9.81 -20.65 -11.61
C GLY A 175 -8.90 -20.94 -12.79
N MET A 176 -7.57 -20.94 -12.63
CA MET A 176 -6.61 -21.38 -13.63
C MET A 176 -6.42 -22.89 -13.56
N LYS A 177 -6.18 -23.57 -14.70
CA LYS A 177 -5.95 -25.02 -14.72
C LYS A 177 -4.74 -25.43 -13.89
N LYS A 178 -4.86 -26.52 -13.13
CA LYS A 178 -3.80 -27.04 -12.24
C LYS A 178 -2.59 -27.60 -13.00
N ALA A 179 -2.81 -28.34 -14.07
CA ALA A 179 -1.75 -29.02 -14.82
C ALA A 179 -1.77 -28.55 -16.28
N ILE A 180 -0.78 -27.76 -16.68
CA ILE A 180 -0.58 -27.32 -18.06
C ILE A 180 0.92 -27.31 -18.37
N GLY A 181 1.37 -28.08 -19.37
CA GLY A 181 2.67 -27.92 -20.00
C GLY A 181 3.87 -27.91 -19.03
N GLY A 182 3.83 -28.64 -17.92
CA GLY A 182 4.91 -28.65 -16.91
C GLY A 182 4.98 -27.39 -16.03
N VAL A 183 4.02 -26.48 -16.14
CA VAL A 183 3.95 -25.25 -15.34
C VAL A 183 3.41 -25.56 -13.95
N GLY A 184 4.18 -25.25 -12.91
CA GLY A 184 3.84 -25.54 -11.52
C GLY A 184 2.56 -24.83 -11.04
N GLU A 185 1.94 -25.39 -9.99
CA GLU A 185 0.72 -24.86 -9.36
C GLU A 185 0.99 -23.56 -8.58
N LYS A 186 2.12 -23.53 -7.86
CA LYS A 186 2.52 -22.37 -7.05
C LYS A 186 3.12 -21.27 -7.91
N VAL A 187 2.64 -20.07 -7.69
CA VAL A 187 3.11 -18.84 -8.33
C VAL A 187 3.70 -17.92 -7.27
N ASN A 188 4.96 -17.53 -7.45
CA ASN A 188 5.61 -16.55 -6.59
C ASN A 188 5.42 -15.16 -7.21
N ILE A 189 4.59 -14.33 -6.60
CA ILE A 189 4.40 -12.94 -7.00
C ILE A 189 5.53 -12.12 -6.40
N GLN A 190 6.08 -11.20 -7.17
CA GLN A 190 7.22 -10.37 -6.76
C GLN A 190 7.02 -8.92 -7.20
N LEU A 191 7.41 -8.01 -6.31
CA LEU A 191 7.62 -6.60 -6.59
C LEU A 191 9.00 -6.23 -6.10
N SER A 192 9.81 -5.58 -6.95
CA SER A 192 11.10 -4.98 -6.58
C SER A 192 11.27 -3.65 -7.30
N GLY A 193 11.85 -2.67 -6.62
CA GLY A 193 12.09 -1.34 -7.18
C GLY A 193 11.94 -0.24 -6.15
N GLN A 194 11.36 0.88 -6.56
CA GLN A 194 11.26 2.07 -5.73
C GLN A 194 9.89 2.72 -5.86
N TRP A 195 9.37 3.19 -4.74
CA TRP A 195 8.30 4.15 -4.67
C TRP A 195 8.88 5.55 -4.67
N LYS A 196 8.28 6.45 -5.44
CA LYS A 196 8.61 7.87 -5.50
C LYS A 196 7.44 8.67 -4.92
N VAL A 197 7.75 9.65 -4.05
CA VAL A 197 6.76 10.60 -3.54
C VAL A 197 6.20 11.44 -4.68
N GLN A 198 4.87 11.69 -4.63
CA GLN A 198 4.17 12.54 -5.60
C GLN A 198 4.13 14.00 -5.15
#